data_a3dd39f74c701edfbb329c6b4e3451e2
#
_entry.id   a3dd39f74c701edfbb329c6b4e3451e2
#
_cell.length_a   1.000
_cell.length_b   1.000
_cell.length_c   1.000
_cell.angle_alpha   90.00
_cell.angle_beta   90.00
_cell.angle_gamma   90.00
#
_symmetry.space_group_name_H-M   'P 1'
#
loop_
_entity.id
_entity.type
_entity.pdbx_description
1 polymer ?
#
loop_
_entity_poly.entity_id
_entity_poly.type
_entity_poly.pdbx_seq_one_letter_code
_entity_poly.pdbx_strand_id
1 'polypeptide(L)' 'MAKHTVRTFHPWAEVLGYLQQHVGDLLHCKPIVFWHGEGWHMKGGQAVGPRGSMGRSFYDVEFDDPKQAMVFALKWA' A
#
# COMPACT_ATOMS: atom_id res chain seq x y z
N MET A 1 -6.03 11.15 14.22
CA MET A 1 -5.89 11.91 12.97
C MET A 1 -6.18 11.01 11.79
N ALA A 2 -6.76 11.57 10.74
CA ALA A 2 -7.05 10.81 9.53
C ALA A 2 -5.76 10.46 8.81
N LYS A 3 -5.66 9.23 8.36
CA LYS A 3 -4.54 8.79 7.54
C LYS A 3 -4.92 8.94 6.07
N HIS A 4 -3.91 9.10 5.23
CA HIS A 4 -4.10 9.29 3.80
C HIS A 4 -3.85 7.96 3.11
N THR A 5 -4.90 7.39 2.52
CA THR A 5 -4.86 6.05 1.93
C THR A 5 -4.84 6.14 0.41
N VAL A 6 -3.93 5.40 -0.21
CA VAL A 6 -3.84 5.29 -1.67
C VAL A 6 -3.90 3.81 -2.04
N ARG A 7 -4.78 3.46 -2.98
CA ARG A 7 -4.89 2.10 -3.49
C ARG A 7 -4.04 1.94 -4.74
N THR A 8 -3.30 0.83 -4.80
CA THR A 8 -2.49 0.51 -5.98
C THR A 8 -2.69 -0.95 -6.38
N PHE A 9 -2.59 -1.23 -7.67
CA PHE A 9 -2.66 -2.58 -8.21
C PHE A 9 -1.28 -3.10 -8.63
N HIS A 10 -0.22 -2.36 -8.36
CA HIS A 10 1.15 -2.80 -8.64
C HIS A 10 1.57 -3.91 -7.69
N PRO A 11 2.53 -4.76 -8.09
CA PRO A 11 3.04 -5.84 -7.23
C PRO A 11 3.57 -5.31 -5.91
N TRP A 12 3.27 -6.02 -4.82
CA TRP A 12 3.64 -5.59 -3.48
C TRP A 12 5.15 -5.42 -3.30
N ALA A 13 5.95 -6.26 -3.98
CA ALA A 13 7.39 -6.18 -3.84
C ALA A 13 7.97 -4.87 -4.36
N GLU A 14 7.44 -4.36 -5.47
CA GLU A 14 7.86 -3.08 -6.04
C GLU A 14 7.43 -1.92 -5.15
N VAL A 15 6.18 -1.95 -4.69
CA VAL A 15 5.65 -0.92 -3.81
C VAL A 15 6.41 -0.90 -2.49
N LEU A 16 6.69 -2.06 -1.92
CA LEU A 16 7.43 -2.18 -0.68
C LEU A 16 8.83 -1.61 -0.80
N GLY A 17 9.51 -1.90 -1.90
CA GLY A 17 10.84 -1.33 -2.15
C GLY A 17 10.84 0.19 -2.19
N TYR A 18 9.85 0.77 -2.85
CA TYR A 18 9.69 2.22 -2.89
C TYR A 18 9.47 2.80 -1.49
N LEU A 19 8.57 2.18 -0.71
CA LEU A 19 8.23 2.68 0.62
C LEU A 19 9.43 2.64 1.57
N GLN A 20 10.20 1.55 1.53
CA GLN A 20 11.39 1.42 2.36
C GLN A 20 12.46 2.43 1.98
N GLN A 21 12.58 2.75 0.70
CA GLN A 21 13.62 3.63 0.21
C GLN A 21 13.27 5.12 0.38
N HIS A 22 11.99 5.48 0.23
CA HIS A 22 11.58 6.88 0.14
C HIS A 22 10.73 7.38 1.30
N VAL A 23 10.12 6.51 2.07
CA VAL A 23 9.23 6.92 3.15
C VAL A 23 9.78 6.55 4.52
N GLY A 24 10.07 5.28 4.76
CA GLY A 24 10.61 4.82 6.02
C GLY A 24 10.82 3.32 6.05
N ASP A 25 11.63 2.86 7.00
CA ASP A 25 12.00 1.46 7.11
C ASP A 25 10.80 0.58 7.47
N LEU A 26 10.83 -0.66 7.00
CA LEU A 26 9.87 -1.67 7.39
C LEU A 26 10.14 -2.08 8.83
N LEU A 27 9.13 -1.98 9.69
CA LEU A 27 9.24 -2.30 11.11
C LEU A 27 8.68 -3.67 11.43
N HIS A 28 7.56 -4.05 10.80
CA HIS A 28 6.88 -5.29 11.08
C HIS A 28 6.04 -5.71 9.88
N CYS A 29 5.98 -7.00 9.58
CA CYS A 29 5.14 -7.47 8.49
C CYS A 29 4.62 -8.87 8.74
N LYS A 30 3.47 -9.15 8.13
CA LYS A 30 2.96 -10.49 7.94
C LYS A 30 2.79 -10.65 6.42
N PRO A 31 3.70 -11.36 5.75
CA PRO A 31 3.74 -11.37 4.28
C PRO A 31 2.39 -11.68 3.65
N ILE A 32 2.08 -10.93 2.59
CA ILE A 32 0.82 -11.04 1.81
C ILE A 32 -0.39 -10.44 2.55
N VAL A 33 -0.31 -10.26 3.87
CA VAL A 33 -1.43 -9.74 4.67
C VAL A 33 -1.25 -8.25 4.96
N PHE A 34 -0.15 -7.89 5.62
CA PHE A 34 0.11 -6.49 5.90
C PHE A 34 1.60 -6.23 6.08
N TRP A 35 1.96 -4.94 5.91
CA TRP A 35 3.31 -4.42 6.15
C TRP A 35 3.17 -3.12 6.92
N HIS A 36 3.94 -2.98 7.98
CA HIS A 36 3.94 -1.77 8.80
C HIS A 36 5.34 -1.17 8.81
N GLY A 37 5.45 0.06 8.34
CA GLY A 37 6.71 0.76 8.30
C GLY A 37 6.64 2.09 9.04
N GLU A 38 7.75 2.78 9.07
CA GLU A 38 7.85 4.09 9.70
C GLU A 38 7.18 5.13 8.81
N GLY A 39 6.04 5.65 9.27
CA GLY A 39 5.26 6.66 8.56
C GLY A 39 4.33 6.11 7.48
N TRP A 40 4.22 4.79 7.34
CA TRP A 40 3.34 4.16 6.37
C TRP A 40 2.85 2.80 6.83
N HIS A 41 1.76 2.36 6.21
CA HIS A 41 1.16 1.05 6.50
C HIS A 41 0.51 0.52 5.22
N MET A 42 0.78 -0.73 4.87
CA MET A 42 0.22 -1.33 3.64
C MET A 42 -0.55 -2.59 3.98
N LYS A 43 -1.75 -2.73 3.41
CA LYS A 43 -2.59 -3.92 3.55
C LYS A 43 -2.88 -4.50 2.18
N GLY A 44 -2.82 -5.82 2.09
CA GLY A 44 -3.25 -6.52 0.89
C GLY A 44 -4.74 -6.75 0.88
N GLY A 45 -5.32 -6.78 -0.31
CA GLY A 45 -6.72 -7.09 -0.52
C GLY A 45 -6.95 -7.64 -1.92
N GLN A 46 -8.19 -8.06 -2.18
CA GLN A 46 -8.55 -8.59 -3.48
C GLN A 46 -9.96 -8.14 -3.82
N ALA A 47 -10.08 -7.47 -4.98
CA ALA A 47 -11.37 -7.03 -5.46
C ALA A 47 -12.23 -8.23 -5.83
N VAL A 48 -13.54 -8.13 -5.54
CA VAL A 48 -14.48 -9.19 -5.92
C VAL A 48 -14.98 -8.89 -7.32
N GLY A 49 -14.76 -9.85 -8.23
CA GLY A 49 -15.24 -9.74 -9.59
C GLY A 49 -16.71 -10.11 -9.73
N PRO A 50 -17.26 -10.04 -10.95
CA PRO A 50 -18.65 -10.43 -11.22
C PRO A 50 -18.92 -11.88 -10.80
N ARG A 51 -20.12 -12.11 -10.26
CA ARG A 51 -20.58 -13.44 -9.83
C ARG A 51 -19.71 -14.08 -8.76
N GLY A 52 -19.07 -13.25 -7.93
CA GLY A 52 -18.23 -13.74 -6.84
C GLY A 52 -16.87 -14.27 -7.27
N SER A 53 -16.47 -14.09 -8.52
CA SER A 53 -15.14 -14.48 -8.96
C SER A 53 -14.08 -13.57 -8.35
N MET A 54 -12.87 -14.13 -8.17
CA MET A 54 -11.74 -13.35 -7.62
C MET A 54 -11.27 -12.33 -8.64
N GLY A 55 -11.21 -11.07 -8.24
CA GLY A 55 -10.70 -10.00 -9.07
C GLY A 55 -9.21 -9.78 -8.88
N ARG A 56 -8.73 -8.58 -9.28
CA ARG A 56 -7.33 -8.22 -9.17
C ARG A 56 -6.94 -8.03 -7.71
N SER A 57 -5.71 -8.41 -7.38
CA SER A 57 -5.13 -8.08 -6.09
C SER A 57 -4.80 -6.58 -6.05
N PHE A 58 -5.00 -5.97 -4.90
CA PHE A 58 -4.65 -4.57 -4.68
C PHE A 58 -4.02 -4.41 -3.31
N TYR A 59 -3.38 -3.26 -3.12
CA TYR A 59 -2.78 -2.90 -1.84
C TYR A 59 -3.18 -1.50 -1.47
N ASP A 60 -3.67 -1.32 -0.24
CA ASP A 60 -4.01 -0.02 0.30
C ASP A 60 -2.85 0.44 1.17
N VAL A 61 -2.24 1.56 0.80
CA VAL A 61 -1.12 2.14 1.52
C VAL A 61 -1.60 3.39 2.25
N GLU A 62 -1.43 3.39 3.57
CA GLU A 62 -1.77 4.54 4.42
C GLU A 62 -0.50 5.29 4.75
N PHE A 63 -0.56 6.61 4.69
CA PHE A 63 0.56 7.49 5.01
C PHE A 63 0.17 8.44 6.13
N ASP A 64 1.12 8.71 7.01
CA ASP A 64 0.95 9.71 8.05
C ASP A 64 1.07 11.13 7.47
N ASP A 65 1.89 11.30 6.42
CA ASP A 65 2.13 12.59 5.78
C ASP A 65 1.36 12.69 4.45
N PRO A 66 0.49 13.71 4.28
CA PRO A 66 -0.27 13.87 3.03
C PRO A 66 0.62 14.11 1.80
N LYS A 67 1.81 14.69 1.99
CA LYS A 67 2.74 14.90 0.88
C LYS A 67 3.26 13.57 0.35
N GLN A 68 3.57 12.63 1.23
CA GLN A 68 4.01 11.30 0.84
C GLN A 68 2.91 10.55 0.11
N ALA A 69 1.67 10.69 0.57
CA ALA A 69 0.52 10.07 -0.09
C ALA A 69 0.34 10.62 -1.50
N MET A 70 0.48 11.93 -1.68
CA MET A 70 0.34 12.57 -2.99
C MET A 70 1.42 12.11 -3.96
N VAL A 71 2.67 12.09 -3.52
CA VAL A 71 3.80 11.65 -4.36
C VAL A 71 3.61 10.18 -4.76
N PHE A 72 3.21 9.35 -3.81
CA PHE A 72 2.94 7.94 -4.08
C PHE A 72 1.82 7.77 -5.10
N ALA A 73 0.72 8.52 -4.94
CA ALA A 73 -0.41 8.43 -5.84
C ALA A 73 -0.04 8.80 -7.29
N LEU A 74 0.81 9.81 -7.47
CA LEU A 74 1.26 10.22 -8.79
C LEU A 74 2.10 9.16 -9.49
N LYS A 75 2.75 8.30 -8.73
CA LYS A 75 3.64 7.27 -9.27
C LYS A 75 2.97 5.91 -9.38
N TRP A 76 2.16 5.53 -8.40
CA TRP A 76 1.70 4.16 -8.24
C TRP A 76 0.18 3.94 -8.34
N ALA A 77 -0.58 4.97 -8.22
CA ALA A 77 -2.04 4.83 -8.29
C ALA A 77 -2.56 4.69 -9.71
#